data_64b6a24044624878ca1c05246953aed3
#
_entry.id   64b6a24044624878ca1c05246953aed3
#
_cell.length_a   1.000
_cell.length_b   1.000
_cell.length_c   1.000
_cell.angle_alpha   90.00
_cell.angle_beta   90.00
_cell.angle_gamma   90.00
#
_symmetry.space_group_name_H-M   'P 1'
#
loop_
_entity.id
_entity.type
_entity.pdbx_description
1 polymer ?
#
loop_
_entity_poly.entity_id
_entity_poly.type
_entity_poly.pdbx_seq_one_letter_code
_entity_poly.pdbx_strand_id
1 'polypeptide(L)'
;MNSAVNLTDFDVDSVGNICILDGRLDKVLFYDSNFQFIREKALPFEADIIQFVQHGKMLCGLSSWNRGEHEGDKIVMTDIDMNVMNTFLQYDKYVDPAYWISNYQFAKSEDYIAYNQTINDDIIVFTHSGVWKEVIRFDFGDKAVPDEYKINIEPKLSDFDNFCMLKKIYAVTDKYVIGTLWEHRKTKMFIVDRALKVCYLSDEIAPMDLNFVCGYCKKGIVSNLIETNEMYPDSVNNHLISEKAVLKIQSVN
;
A
#
# COMPACT_ATOMS: atom_id res chain seq x y z
N MET A 1 -28.69 11.54 -0.47
CA MET A 1 -27.28 11.93 -0.22
C MET A 1 -26.43 10.68 -0.43
N ASN A 2 -25.70 10.60 -1.54
CA ASN A 2 -24.84 9.45 -1.83
C ASN A 2 -23.52 9.69 -1.11
N SER A 3 -23.36 9.12 0.06
CA SER A 3 -22.13 9.18 0.86
C SER A 3 -21.59 7.77 1.06
N ALA A 4 -20.27 7.64 1.10
CA ALA A 4 -19.62 6.44 1.60
C ALA A 4 -19.99 6.24 3.06
N VAL A 5 -20.29 5.01 3.45
CA VAL A 5 -20.57 4.64 4.84
C VAL A 5 -19.26 4.28 5.53
N ASN A 6 -18.33 3.69 4.80
CA ASN A 6 -17.01 3.31 5.28
C ASN A 6 -15.97 3.51 4.18
N LEU A 7 -15.19 4.57 4.31
CA LEU A 7 -14.05 4.80 3.42
C LEU A 7 -12.97 3.75 3.71
N THR A 8 -12.82 2.80 2.79
CA THR A 8 -11.79 1.75 2.90
C THR A 8 -10.52 2.18 2.20
N ASP A 9 -10.63 2.66 0.96
CA ASP A 9 -9.51 3.14 0.16
C ASP A 9 -9.99 4.19 -0.84
N PHE A 10 -9.06 4.92 -1.44
CA PHE A 10 -9.35 5.84 -2.54
C PHE A 10 -8.14 6.02 -3.44
N ASP A 11 -8.39 6.39 -4.68
CA ASP A 11 -7.35 6.82 -5.60
C ASP A 11 -7.81 7.98 -6.48
N VAL A 12 -6.84 8.69 -7.04
CA VAL A 12 -7.04 9.85 -7.90
C VAL A 12 -6.38 9.60 -9.25
N ASP A 13 -7.14 9.77 -10.32
CA ASP A 13 -6.61 9.62 -11.68
C ASP A 13 -5.74 10.81 -12.12
N SER A 14 -5.18 10.73 -13.32
CA SER A 14 -4.26 11.75 -13.86
C SER A 14 -4.91 13.10 -14.17
N VAL A 15 -6.24 13.17 -14.21
CA VAL A 15 -7.01 14.42 -14.47
C VAL A 15 -7.73 14.92 -13.23
N GLY A 16 -7.51 14.25 -12.09
CA GLY A 16 -8.04 14.66 -10.79
C GLY A 16 -9.40 14.07 -10.42
N ASN A 17 -9.94 13.13 -11.19
CA ASN A 17 -11.13 12.40 -10.76
C ASN A 17 -10.78 11.45 -9.62
N ILE A 18 -11.71 11.29 -8.70
CA ILE A 18 -11.54 10.53 -7.47
C ILE A 18 -12.44 9.30 -7.52
N CYS A 19 -11.89 8.16 -7.15
CA CYS A 19 -12.63 6.95 -6.86
C CYS A 19 -12.50 6.62 -5.38
N ILE A 20 -13.62 6.42 -4.70
CA ILE A 20 -13.69 6.04 -3.29
C ILE A 20 -14.25 4.64 -3.19
N LEU A 21 -13.53 3.75 -2.52
CA LEU A 21 -14.00 2.41 -2.18
C LEU A 21 -14.76 2.43 -0.85
N ASP A 22 -15.99 1.97 -0.86
CA ASP A 22 -16.77 1.65 0.33
C ASP A 22 -16.83 0.13 0.47
N GLY A 23 -15.86 -0.44 1.20
CA GLY A 23 -15.74 -1.89 1.37
C GLY A 23 -16.83 -2.52 2.24
N ARG A 24 -17.64 -1.71 2.94
CA ARG A 24 -18.78 -2.23 3.70
C ARG A 24 -20.00 -2.45 2.82
N LEU A 25 -20.13 -1.65 1.77
CA LEU A 25 -21.26 -1.68 0.86
C LEU A 25 -20.90 -2.29 -0.49
N ASP A 26 -19.69 -2.79 -0.65
CA ASP A 26 -19.15 -3.37 -1.88
C ASP A 26 -19.45 -2.49 -3.09
N LYS A 27 -19.05 -1.23 -2.99
CA LYS A 27 -19.26 -0.25 -4.05
C LYS A 27 -18.14 0.75 -4.16
N VAL A 28 -18.04 1.36 -5.32
CA VAL A 28 -17.18 2.51 -5.57
C VAL A 28 -18.01 3.73 -5.92
N LEU A 29 -17.54 4.90 -5.45
CA LEU A 29 -18.13 6.20 -5.74
C LEU A 29 -17.14 7.01 -6.56
N PHE A 30 -17.60 7.63 -7.64
CA PHE A 30 -16.79 8.46 -8.51
C PHE A 30 -17.16 9.93 -8.33
N TYR A 31 -16.13 10.76 -8.24
CA TYR A 31 -16.23 12.22 -8.17
C TYR A 31 -15.32 12.83 -9.23
N ASP A 32 -15.69 14.00 -9.74
CA ASP A 32 -14.80 14.78 -10.60
C ASP A 32 -13.73 15.53 -9.80
N SER A 33 -12.84 16.22 -10.51
CA SER A 33 -11.75 17.02 -9.92
C SER A 33 -12.23 18.21 -9.08
N ASN A 34 -13.52 18.56 -9.12
CA ASN A 34 -14.16 19.58 -8.30
C ASN A 34 -14.95 18.99 -7.13
N PHE A 35 -14.74 17.70 -6.83
CA PHE A 35 -15.43 16.94 -5.79
C PHE A 35 -16.95 16.83 -6.02
N GLN A 36 -17.43 16.96 -7.27
CA GLN A 36 -18.81 16.74 -7.59
C GLN A 36 -19.04 15.25 -7.83
N PHE A 37 -20.08 14.70 -7.18
CA PHE A 37 -20.47 13.31 -7.36
C PHE A 37 -20.87 13.05 -8.82
N ILE A 38 -20.28 12.01 -9.42
CA ILE A 38 -20.60 11.58 -10.79
C ILE A 38 -21.56 10.40 -10.76
N ARG A 39 -21.15 9.31 -10.11
CA ARG A 39 -21.88 8.04 -10.06
C ARG A 39 -21.37 7.11 -8.98
N GLU A 40 -22.14 6.06 -8.70
CA GLU A 40 -21.67 4.91 -7.95
C GLU A 40 -21.83 3.62 -8.76
N LYS A 41 -21.04 2.63 -8.42
CA LYS A 41 -21.08 1.28 -9.00
C LYS A 41 -20.95 0.24 -7.90
N ALA A 42 -21.83 -0.76 -7.91
CA ALA A 42 -21.63 -1.96 -7.09
C ALA A 42 -20.45 -2.77 -7.64
N LEU A 43 -19.70 -3.35 -6.74
CA LEU A 43 -18.63 -4.30 -7.07
C LEU A 43 -19.21 -5.71 -7.15
N PRO A 44 -18.76 -6.54 -8.10
CA PRO A 44 -19.12 -7.95 -8.15
C PRO A 44 -18.32 -8.80 -7.14
N PHE A 45 -17.48 -8.17 -6.33
CA PHE A 45 -16.57 -8.77 -5.35
C PHE A 45 -16.33 -7.83 -4.16
N GLU A 46 -15.83 -8.37 -3.06
CA GLU A 46 -15.32 -7.57 -1.95
C GLU A 46 -13.88 -7.12 -2.24
N ALA A 47 -13.62 -5.82 -2.20
CA ALA A 47 -12.30 -5.23 -2.41
C ALA A 47 -11.81 -4.53 -1.16
N ASP A 48 -10.49 -4.61 -0.93
CA ASP A 48 -9.81 -3.92 0.16
C ASP A 48 -9.08 -2.66 -0.31
N ILE A 49 -8.57 -2.67 -1.55
CA ILE A 49 -7.77 -1.59 -2.14
C ILE A 49 -8.06 -1.44 -3.62
N ILE A 50 -7.90 -0.21 -4.11
CA ILE A 50 -8.11 0.15 -5.52
C ILE A 50 -6.99 1.04 -6.04
N GLN A 51 -6.73 0.96 -7.34
CA GLN A 51 -5.75 1.81 -8.01
C GLN A 51 -6.17 2.08 -9.45
N PHE A 52 -6.30 3.36 -9.83
CA PHE A 52 -6.46 3.72 -11.22
C PHE A 52 -5.23 3.34 -12.05
N VAL A 53 -5.49 2.72 -13.18
CA VAL A 53 -4.52 2.53 -14.25
C VAL A 53 -4.97 3.29 -15.49
N GLN A 54 -4.11 3.37 -16.50
CA GLN A 54 -4.45 4.09 -17.73
C GLN A 54 -5.65 3.48 -18.46
N HIS A 55 -6.24 4.27 -19.35
CA HIS A 55 -7.33 3.86 -20.24
C HIS A 55 -8.64 3.47 -19.53
N GLY A 56 -8.96 4.14 -18.43
CA GLY A 56 -10.24 3.92 -17.71
C GLY A 56 -10.35 2.52 -17.12
N LYS A 57 -9.25 2.00 -16.61
CA LYS A 57 -9.20 0.71 -15.92
C LYS A 57 -8.77 0.88 -14.48
N MET A 58 -8.99 -0.14 -13.67
CA MET A 58 -8.59 -0.18 -12.28
C MET A 58 -7.98 -1.52 -11.91
N LEU A 59 -6.96 -1.51 -11.06
CA LEU A 59 -6.54 -2.67 -10.30
C LEU A 59 -7.29 -2.68 -8.99
N CYS A 60 -7.81 -3.83 -8.60
CA CYS A 60 -8.46 -4.05 -7.32
C CYS A 60 -7.75 -5.18 -6.58
N GLY A 61 -7.35 -4.93 -5.35
CA GLY A 61 -6.92 -5.98 -4.43
C GLY A 61 -8.14 -6.48 -3.68
N LEU A 62 -8.44 -7.75 -3.83
CA LEU A 62 -9.64 -8.37 -3.33
C LEU A 62 -9.47 -8.84 -1.89
N SER A 63 -10.54 -8.79 -1.13
CA SER A 63 -10.62 -9.42 0.19
C SER A 63 -10.53 -10.95 0.07
N SER A 64 -9.93 -11.57 1.06
CA SER A 64 -9.92 -13.04 1.19
C SER A 64 -11.30 -13.64 1.50
N TRP A 65 -12.27 -12.81 1.81
CA TRP A 65 -13.64 -13.22 2.14
C TRP A 65 -14.53 -13.44 0.93
N ASN A 66 -14.05 -13.12 -0.28
CA ASN A 66 -14.81 -13.34 -1.50
C ASN A 66 -15.33 -14.77 -1.63
N ARG A 67 -16.52 -14.89 -2.22
CA ARG A 67 -17.19 -16.16 -2.50
C ARG A 67 -17.63 -16.18 -3.97
N GLY A 68 -17.93 -17.40 -4.45
CA GLY A 68 -18.43 -17.59 -5.80
C GLY A 68 -17.36 -17.42 -6.86
N GLU A 69 -17.62 -16.60 -7.88
CA GLU A 69 -16.76 -16.48 -9.07
C GLU A 69 -15.35 -15.98 -8.76
N HIS A 70 -15.21 -15.12 -7.71
CA HIS A 70 -13.94 -14.51 -7.33
C HIS A 70 -13.34 -15.09 -6.05
N GLU A 71 -13.79 -16.28 -5.64
CA GLU A 71 -13.22 -16.97 -4.49
C GLU A 71 -11.75 -17.33 -4.74
N GLY A 72 -10.90 -16.87 -3.85
CA GLY A 72 -9.45 -17.06 -3.93
C GLY A 72 -8.71 -16.09 -4.85
N ASP A 73 -9.39 -15.27 -5.64
CA ASP A 73 -8.76 -14.21 -6.41
C ASP A 73 -8.18 -13.13 -5.48
N LYS A 74 -6.99 -12.62 -5.82
CA LYS A 74 -6.26 -11.66 -4.98
C LYS A 74 -6.09 -10.30 -5.64
N ILE A 75 -5.78 -10.28 -6.93
CA ILE A 75 -5.72 -9.05 -7.73
C ILE A 75 -6.47 -9.26 -9.03
N VAL A 76 -7.38 -8.35 -9.31
CA VAL A 76 -8.08 -8.29 -10.59
C VAL A 76 -7.91 -6.92 -11.23
N MET A 77 -8.06 -6.88 -12.54
CA MET A 77 -8.20 -5.65 -13.31
C MET A 77 -9.62 -5.55 -13.81
N THR A 78 -10.23 -4.38 -13.63
CA THR A 78 -11.57 -4.07 -14.10
C THR A 78 -11.53 -2.94 -15.13
N ASP A 79 -12.60 -2.81 -15.90
CA ASP A 79 -12.92 -1.55 -16.57
C ASP A 79 -13.51 -0.55 -15.55
N ILE A 80 -13.84 0.65 -16.02
CA ILE A 80 -14.43 1.71 -15.17
C ILE A 80 -15.87 1.39 -14.72
N ASP A 81 -16.50 0.39 -15.33
CA ASP A 81 -17.83 -0.11 -14.95
C ASP A 81 -17.76 -1.32 -14.01
N MET A 82 -16.56 -1.64 -13.52
CA MET A 82 -16.26 -2.73 -12.58
C MET A 82 -16.45 -4.13 -13.17
N ASN A 83 -16.48 -4.28 -14.49
CA ASN A 83 -16.44 -5.59 -15.11
C ASN A 83 -15.01 -6.13 -15.04
N VAL A 84 -14.84 -7.35 -14.54
CA VAL A 84 -13.53 -7.99 -14.45
C VAL A 84 -13.03 -8.33 -15.85
N MET A 85 -11.84 -7.82 -16.16
CA MET A 85 -11.16 -8.02 -17.45
C MET A 85 -10.06 -9.06 -17.35
N ASN A 86 -9.41 -9.16 -16.19
CA ASN A 86 -8.30 -10.06 -15.96
C ASN A 86 -8.08 -10.34 -14.48
N THR A 87 -7.65 -11.55 -14.15
CA THR A 87 -7.19 -11.95 -12.81
C THR A 87 -5.69 -12.24 -12.86
N PHE A 88 -4.93 -11.68 -11.92
CA PHE A 88 -3.47 -11.78 -11.92
C PHE A 88 -2.92 -12.71 -10.85
N LEU A 89 -3.51 -12.71 -9.68
CA LEU A 89 -3.03 -13.46 -8.52
C LEU A 89 -4.17 -14.15 -7.80
N GLN A 90 -3.82 -15.27 -7.17
CA GLN A 90 -4.67 -15.94 -6.21
C GLN A 90 -4.00 -15.94 -4.82
N TYR A 91 -4.79 -16.13 -3.78
CA TYR A 91 -4.29 -16.27 -2.43
C TYR A 91 -3.44 -17.54 -2.29
N ASP A 92 -2.29 -17.36 -1.63
CA ASP A 92 -1.40 -18.48 -1.35
C ASP A 92 -2.01 -19.37 -0.25
N LYS A 93 -1.98 -20.67 -0.45
CA LYS A 93 -2.45 -21.66 0.54
C LYS A 93 -1.66 -21.65 1.85
N TYR A 94 -0.46 -21.08 1.84
CA TYR A 94 0.40 -21.00 3.02
C TYR A 94 0.15 -19.75 3.86
N VAL A 95 -0.44 -18.71 3.29
CA VAL A 95 -0.69 -17.47 4.00
C VAL A 95 -2.12 -17.46 4.53
N ASP A 96 -2.28 -17.21 5.83
CA ASP A 96 -3.60 -16.98 6.43
C ASP A 96 -4.22 -15.72 5.84
N PRO A 97 -5.20 -15.83 4.93
CA PRO A 97 -5.73 -14.69 4.22
C PRO A 97 -6.58 -13.77 5.09
N ALA A 98 -7.06 -14.28 6.22
CA ALA A 98 -7.89 -13.53 7.15
C ALA A 98 -7.07 -12.70 8.14
N TYR A 99 -5.74 -12.82 8.12
CA TYR A 99 -4.88 -12.15 9.08
C TYR A 99 -4.14 -10.95 8.49
N TRP A 100 -4.21 -9.82 9.20
CA TRP A 100 -3.60 -8.56 8.82
C TRP A 100 -2.57 -8.14 9.86
N ILE A 101 -1.29 -8.15 9.48
CA ILE A 101 -0.21 -7.62 10.32
C ILE A 101 -0.06 -6.11 10.10
N SER A 102 -0.28 -5.64 8.91
CA SER A 102 -0.28 -4.22 8.56
C SER A 102 -1.17 -3.93 7.37
N ASN A 103 -1.65 -2.71 7.26
CA ASN A 103 -2.36 -2.26 6.07
C ASN A 103 -1.42 -2.27 4.87
N TYR A 104 -1.92 -2.74 3.74
CA TYR A 104 -1.25 -2.68 2.46
C TYR A 104 -2.04 -1.81 1.49
N GLN A 105 -1.37 -1.30 0.50
CA GLN A 105 -1.93 -0.45 -0.54
C GLN A 105 -1.15 -0.67 -1.82
N PHE A 106 -1.72 -0.33 -2.95
CA PHE A 106 -0.91 -0.15 -4.15
C PHE A 106 0.02 1.05 -3.96
N ALA A 107 1.28 0.88 -4.35
CA ALA A 107 2.27 1.94 -4.36
C ALA A 107 2.47 2.42 -5.80
N LYS A 108 1.90 3.58 -6.14
CA LYS A 108 2.05 4.19 -7.46
C LYS A 108 3.24 5.13 -7.46
N SER A 109 4.19 4.86 -8.31
CA SER A 109 5.38 5.68 -8.56
C SER A 109 5.37 6.26 -9.98
N GLU A 110 6.45 6.94 -10.37
CA GLU A 110 6.57 7.50 -11.73
C GLU A 110 6.51 6.43 -12.82
N ASP A 111 7.16 5.28 -12.59
CA ASP A 111 7.35 4.24 -13.61
C ASP A 111 6.33 3.12 -13.49
N TYR A 112 5.94 2.77 -12.26
CA TYR A 112 5.20 1.55 -11.98
C TYR A 112 4.15 1.70 -10.87
N ILE A 113 3.28 0.68 -10.82
CA ILE A 113 2.39 0.39 -9.71
C ILE A 113 2.90 -0.90 -9.07
N ALA A 114 3.17 -0.86 -7.79
CA ALA A 114 3.64 -2.01 -7.02
C ALA A 114 2.58 -2.49 -6.03
N TYR A 115 2.53 -3.78 -5.83
CA TYR A 115 1.69 -4.44 -4.84
C TYR A 115 2.53 -5.37 -3.98
N ASN A 116 2.35 -5.28 -2.68
CA ASN A 116 2.91 -6.22 -1.72
C ASN A 116 1.89 -6.45 -0.61
N GLN A 117 1.70 -7.68 -0.23
CA GLN A 117 0.91 -8.06 0.93
C GLN A 117 1.84 -8.47 2.06
N THR A 118 1.52 -8.07 3.27
CA THR A 118 2.32 -8.40 4.46
C THR A 118 2.53 -9.92 4.58
N ILE A 119 3.69 -10.30 5.12
CA ILE A 119 4.18 -11.68 5.23
C ILE A 119 4.53 -12.31 3.88
N ASN A 120 4.47 -11.56 2.81
CA ASN A 120 4.91 -11.99 1.50
C ASN A 120 6.16 -11.19 1.11
N ASP A 121 7.23 -11.88 0.74
CA ASP A 121 8.52 -11.28 0.39
C ASP A 121 8.58 -10.84 -1.07
N ASP A 122 7.48 -11.01 -1.81
CA ASP A 122 7.35 -10.63 -3.21
C ASP A 122 6.67 -9.27 -3.36
N ILE A 123 7.24 -8.45 -4.24
CA ILE A 123 6.62 -7.23 -4.73
C ILE A 123 6.20 -7.48 -6.18
N ILE A 124 4.93 -7.39 -6.44
CA ILE A 124 4.36 -7.54 -7.78
C ILE A 124 4.34 -6.17 -8.44
N VAL A 125 4.91 -6.08 -9.64
CA VAL A 125 5.06 -4.82 -10.36
C VAL A 125 4.20 -4.82 -11.61
N PHE A 126 3.40 -3.78 -11.76
CA PHE A 126 2.57 -3.49 -12.92
C PHE A 126 3.04 -2.21 -13.60
N THR A 127 2.86 -2.13 -14.89
CA THR A 127 2.94 -0.87 -15.64
C THR A 127 1.74 0.03 -15.28
N HIS A 128 1.81 1.31 -15.63
CA HIS A 128 0.66 2.23 -15.47
C HIS A 128 -0.56 1.84 -16.31
N SER A 129 -0.41 0.98 -17.31
CA SER A 129 -1.53 0.42 -18.06
C SER A 129 -2.14 -0.84 -17.42
N GLY A 130 -1.63 -1.26 -16.25
CA GLY A 130 -2.10 -2.44 -15.55
C GLY A 130 -1.55 -3.77 -16.07
N VAL A 131 -0.52 -3.74 -16.92
CA VAL A 131 0.13 -4.96 -17.42
C VAL A 131 1.12 -5.46 -16.38
N TRP A 132 1.06 -6.75 -16.06
CA TRP A 132 2.07 -7.41 -15.23
C TRP A 132 3.45 -7.25 -15.85
N LYS A 133 4.41 -6.79 -15.08
CA LYS A 133 5.79 -6.57 -15.54
C LYS A 133 6.77 -7.59 -14.96
N GLU A 134 6.85 -7.64 -13.64
CA GLU A 134 7.84 -8.47 -12.95
C GLU A 134 7.44 -8.75 -11.51
N VAL A 135 8.16 -9.67 -10.88
CA VAL A 135 8.16 -9.90 -9.44
C VAL A 135 9.54 -9.60 -8.90
N ILE A 136 9.61 -8.75 -7.89
CA ILE A 136 10.84 -8.47 -7.15
C ILE A 136 10.77 -9.23 -5.83
N ARG A 137 11.65 -10.21 -5.65
CA ARG A 137 11.69 -11.02 -4.43
C ARG A 137 12.78 -10.54 -3.50
N PHE A 138 12.42 -10.35 -2.23
CA PHE A 138 13.36 -10.15 -1.15
C PHE A 138 13.70 -11.50 -0.54
N ASP A 139 14.99 -11.80 -0.49
CA ASP A 139 15.49 -13.01 0.16
C ASP A 139 16.03 -12.62 1.55
N PHE A 140 15.30 -12.96 2.58
CA PHE A 140 15.71 -12.72 3.97
C PHE A 140 16.52 -13.90 4.55
N GLY A 141 16.80 -14.93 3.76
CA GLY A 141 17.54 -16.11 4.20
C GLY A 141 16.87 -16.78 5.40
N ASP A 142 17.68 -17.10 6.41
CA ASP A 142 17.21 -17.75 7.65
C ASP A 142 16.26 -16.87 8.50
N LYS A 143 16.13 -15.58 8.14
CA LYS A 143 15.23 -14.65 8.81
C LYS A 143 13.87 -14.51 8.12
N ALA A 144 13.68 -15.15 6.99
CA ALA A 144 12.36 -15.18 6.34
C ALA A 144 11.32 -15.84 7.24
N VAL A 145 10.06 -15.41 7.15
CA VAL A 145 8.96 -16.05 7.88
C VAL A 145 8.75 -17.45 7.31
N PRO A 146 8.94 -18.52 8.10
CA PRO A 146 8.71 -19.88 7.62
C PRO A 146 7.24 -20.12 7.27
N ASP A 147 6.97 -21.01 6.30
CA ASP A 147 5.60 -21.24 5.81
C ASP A 147 4.66 -21.75 6.90
N GLU A 148 5.14 -22.52 7.86
CA GLU A 148 4.36 -22.98 9.00
C GLU A 148 3.91 -21.86 9.94
N TYR A 149 4.58 -20.70 9.91
CA TYR A 149 4.18 -19.51 10.66
C TYR A 149 3.14 -18.67 9.93
N LYS A 150 3.06 -18.81 8.62
CA LYS A 150 2.10 -18.07 7.78
C LYS A 150 0.67 -18.62 7.87
N ILE A 151 0.52 -19.81 8.46
CA ILE A 151 -0.77 -20.47 8.71
C ILE A 151 -1.12 -20.31 10.19
N ASN A 152 -2.37 -19.90 10.49
CA ASN A 152 -2.84 -19.67 11.85
C ASN A 152 -1.90 -18.75 12.65
N ILE A 153 -1.82 -17.52 12.21
CA ILE A 153 -0.81 -16.53 12.64
C ILE A 153 -1.03 -16.07 14.08
N GLU A 154 -2.28 -15.86 14.50
CA GLU A 154 -2.64 -15.24 15.78
C GLU A 154 -1.91 -15.83 17.01
N PRO A 155 -1.86 -17.16 17.21
CA PRO A 155 -1.17 -17.74 18.37
C PRO A 155 0.37 -17.64 18.27
N LYS A 156 0.92 -17.28 17.11
CA LYS A 156 2.37 -17.24 16.85
C LYS A 156 2.91 -15.81 16.76
N LEU A 157 2.08 -14.80 16.98
CA LEU A 157 2.45 -13.39 16.80
C LEU A 157 3.72 -12.98 17.53
N SER A 158 3.95 -13.51 18.75
CA SER A 158 5.15 -13.23 19.53
C SER A 158 6.44 -13.68 18.84
N ASP A 159 6.36 -14.68 17.98
CA ASP A 159 7.52 -15.26 17.32
C ASP A 159 7.93 -14.46 16.07
N PHE A 160 7.00 -13.67 15.52
CA PHE A 160 7.27 -12.83 14.36
C PHE A 160 8.34 -11.76 14.59
N ASP A 161 8.65 -11.47 15.86
CA ASP A 161 9.77 -10.62 16.24
C ASP A 161 11.14 -11.18 15.86
N ASN A 162 11.22 -12.48 15.60
CA ASN A 162 12.44 -13.15 15.20
C ASN A 162 12.69 -13.10 13.69
N PHE A 163 11.69 -12.66 12.90
CA PHE A 163 11.76 -12.70 11.44
C PHE A 163 11.87 -11.30 10.83
N CYS A 164 12.28 -11.29 9.56
CA CYS A 164 12.23 -10.11 8.71
C CYS A 164 11.03 -10.20 7.77
N MET A 165 10.35 -9.08 7.56
CA MET A 165 9.18 -8.99 6.67
C MET A 165 9.17 -7.65 5.95
N LEU A 166 8.73 -7.63 4.71
CA LEU A 166 8.32 -6.39 4.06
C LEU A 166 7.09 -5.82 4.80
N LYS A 167 7.11 -4.53 5.08
CA LYS A 167 6.02 -3.85 5.80
C LYS A 167 5.21 -2.94 4.89
N LYS A 168 5.86 -2.08 4.13
CA LYS A 168 5.22 -1.17 3.20
C LYS A 168 6.16 -0.83 2.05
N ILE A 169 5.63 -0.83 0.84
CA ILE A 169 6.31 -0.34 -0.34
C ILE A 169 5.80 1.07 -0.63
N TYR A 170 6.71 2.00 -0.87
CA TYR A 170 6.39 3.38 -1.22
C TYR A 170 6.56 3.66 -2.70
N ALA A 171 7.57 3.05 -3.32
CA ALA A 171 7.82 3.21 -4.74
C ALA A 171 8.61 2.04 -5.32
N VAL A 172 8.31 1.73 -6.58
CA VAL A 172 9.16 0.94 -7.46
C VAL A 172 9.36 1.74 -8.73
N THR A 173 10.61 2.08 -9.03
CA THR A 173 11.02 2.79 -10.23
C THR A 173 11.98 1.94 -11.06
N ASP A 174 12.40 2.41 -12.22
CA ASP A 174 13.45 1.73 -12.98
C ASP A 174 14.77 1.66 -12.20
N LYS A 175 15.02 2.64 -11.33
CA LYS A 175 16.29 2.74 -10.60
C LYS A 175 16.21 2.20 -9.17
N TYR A 176 15.09 2.40 -8.47
CA TYR A 176 14.99 2.10 -7.04
C TYR A 176 13.75 1.31 -6.66
N VAL A 177 13.89 0.53 -5.57
CA VAL A 177 12.77 0.05 -4.75
C VAL A 177 12.90 0.69 -3.37
N ILE A 178 11.82 1.33 -2.91
CA ILE A 178 11.81 2.09 -1.66
C ILE A 178 10.67 1.58 -0.79
N GLY A 179 10.97 1.27 0.46
CA GLY A 179 9.98 0.76 1.38
C GLY A 179 10.46 0.67 2.81
N THR A 180 9.67 0.00 3.61
CA THR A 180 10.03 -0.36 4.98
C THR A 180 9.93 -1.86 5.19
N LEU A 181 10.77 -2.36 6.08
CA LEU A 181 10.74 -3.73 6.56
C LEU A 181 10.68 -3.76 8.09
N TRP A 182 10.20 -4.86 8.60
CA TRP A 182 10.21 -5.20 10.02
C TRP A 182 11.35 -6.16 10.29
N GLU A 183 12.18 -5.86 11.29
CA GLU A 183 13.23 -6.74 11.77
C GLU A 183 13.40 -6.51 13.27
N HIS A 184 13.32 -7.56 14.09
CA HIS A 184 13.53 -7.52 15.53
C HIS A 184 12.76 -6.40 16.25
N ARG A 185 11.45 -6.30 16.03
CA ARG A 185 10.56 -5.25 16.57
C ARG A 185 10.82 -3.84 16.06
N LYS A 186 11.69 -3.69 15.07
CA LYS A 186 12.07 -2.39 14.53
C LYS A 186 11.59 -2.24 13.10
N THR A 187 11.06 -1.07 12.80
CA THR A 187 10.79 -0.70 11.42
C THR A 187 12.00 0.00 10.86
N LYS A 188 12.54 -0.51 9.77
CA LYS A 188 13.66 0.09 9.05
C LYS A 188 13.23 0.51 7.66
N MET A 189 13.71 1.67 7.20
CA MET A 189 13.55 2.06 5.80
C MET A 189 14.63 1.40 4.96
N PHE A 190 14.28 0.98 3.76
CA PHE A 190 15.25 0.48 2.79
C PHE A 190 15.13 1.23 1.45
N ILE A 191 16.27 1.33 0.77
CA ILE A 191 16.38 1.75 -0.62
C ILE A 191 17.24 0.73 -1.33
N VAL A 192 16.68 0.03 -2.31
CA VAL A 192 17.41 -0.88 -3.18
C VAL A 192 17.75 -0.15 -4.46
N ASP A 193 19.04 -0.02 -4.77
CA ASP A 193 19.51 0.34 -6.10
C ASP A 193 19.43 -0.89 -7.01
N ARG A 194 18.57 -0.86 -8.00
CA ARG A 194 18.28 -2.01 -8.86
C ARG A 194 19.44 -2.32 -9.82
N ALA A 195 20.16 -1.29 -10.25
CA ALA A 195 21.30 -1.46 -11.16
C ALA A 195 22.52 -2.06 -10.43
N LEU A 196 22.81 -1.55 -9.24
CA LEU A 196 23.93 -2.01 -8.43
C LEU A 196 23.61 -3.27 -7.63
N LYS A 197 22.32 -3.61 -7.46
CA LYS A 197 21.82 -4.68 -6.59
C LYS A 197 22.29 -4.51 -5.14
N VAL A 198 22.33 -3.27 -4.67
CA VAL A 198 22.72 -2.90 -3.31
C VAL A 198 21.48 -2.42 -2.55
N CYS A 199 21.32 -2.93 -1.34
CA CYS A 199 20.28 -2.48 -0.42
C CYS A 199 20.90 -1.59 0.67
N TYR A 200 20.40 -0.37 0.77
CA TYR A 200 20.72 0.55 1.86
C TYR A 200 19.63 0.46 2.89
N LEU A 201 20.00 0.20 4.14
CA LEU A 201 19.08 0.16 5.27
C LEU A 201 19.34 1.38 6.16
N SER A 202 18.28 2.01 6.63
CA SER A 202 18.38 2.96 7.72
C SER A 202 18.65 2.22 9.03
N ASP A 203 19.25 2.92 9.98
CA ASP A 203 19.10 2.57 11.38
C ASP A 203 17.62 2.64 11.77
N GLU A 204 17.31 2.15 12.97
CA GLU A 204 15.93 2.15 13.48
C GLU A 204 15.22 3.49 13.24
N ILE A 205 14.03 3.43 12.64
CA ILE A 205 13.12 4.58 12.67
C ILE A 205 12.50 4.56 14.07
N ALA A 206 12.99 5.41 14.95
CA ALA A 206 12.41 5.52 16.28
C ALA A 206 10.92 5.88 16.16
N PRO A 207 10.06 5.36 17.04
CA PRO A 207 8.64 5.69 17.03
C PRO A 207 8.34 7.20 17.16
N MET A 208 9.33 7.95 17.60
CA MET A 208 9.27 9.41 17.77
C MET A 208 10.01 10.18 16.68
N ASP A 209 10.87 9.54 15.88
CA ASP A 209 11.46 10.15 14.70
C ASP A 209 10.44 10.10 13.57
N LEU A 210 9.59 11.04 13.58
CA LEU A 210 8.39 11.22 12.80
C LEU A 210 8.64 11.56 11.32
N ASN A 211 9.79 11.20 10.81
CA ASN A 211 10.11 11.24 9.40
C ASN A 211 9.53 10.01 8.69
N PHE A 212 8.21 9.89 8.68
CA PHE A 212 7.58 8.85 7.87
C PHE A 212 7.68 9.21 6.40
N VAL A 213 8.26 8.33 5.61
CA VAL A 213 8.05 8.37 4.16
C VAL A 213 6.57 8.11 3.93
N CYS A 214 5.88 9.07 3.32
CA CYS A 214 4.47 8.94 3.01
C CYS A 214 4.22 8.69 1.52
N GLY A 215 5.23 8.85 0.68
CA GLY A 215 5.11 8.59 -0.74
C GLY A 215 6.37 8.91 -1.53
N TYR A 216 6.24 8.81 -2.84
CA TYR A 216 7.27 9.14 -3.81
C TYR A 216 6.69 10.04 -4.90
N CYS A 217 7.45 10.99 -5.36
CA CYS A 217 7.12 11.84 -6.50
C CYS A 217 8.36 12.06 -7.38
N LYS A 218 8.19 12.67 -8.56
CA LYS A 218 9.29 12.95 -9.50
C LYS A 218 10.50 13.65 -8.89
N LYS A 219 10.31 14.35 -7.79
CA LYS A 219 11.39 15.10 -7.11
C LYS A 219 12.05 14.30 -6.01
N GLY A 220 11.55 13.13 -5.65
CA GLY A 220 12.12 12.28 -4.63
C GLY A 220 11.12 11.70 -3.63
N ILE A 221 11.63 11.32 -2.47
CA ILE A 221 10.84 10.75 -1.38
C ILE A 221 10.09 11.89 -0.68
N VAL A 222 8.80 11.70 -0.51
CA VAL A 222 7.95 12.59 0.27
C VAL A 222 7.84 12.03 1.67
N SER A 223 8.26 12.80 2.66
CA SER A 223 8.08 12.46 4.08
C SER A 223 7.33 13.58 4.78
N ASN A 224 6.60 13.24 5.82
CA ASN A 224 6.04 14.21 6.73
C ASN A 224 6.87 14.23 8.01
N LEU A 225 7.15 15.44 8.50
CA LEU A 225 7.64 15.67 9.84
C LEU A 225 6.42 16.07 10.68
N ILE A 226 6.08 15.29 11.67
CA ILE A 226 5.09 15.70 12.68
C ILE A 226 5.88 16.46 13.76
N GLU A 227 5.69 17.75 13.78
CA GLU A 227 6.29 18.59 14.83
C GLU A 227 5.48 18.40 16.12
N THR A 228 6.13 17.90 17.14
CA THR A 228 5.50 17.77 18.46
C THR A 228 5.40 19.12 19.14
N ASN A 229 4.47 19.27 20.09
CA ASN A 229 4.30 20.49 20.89
C ASN A 229 5.59 20.91 21.65
N GLU A 230 6.54 20.02 21.81
CA GLU A 230 7.84 20.30 22.42
C GLU A 230 8.73 21.18 21.56
N MET A 231 8.54 21.18 20.23
CA MET A 231 9.25 22.07 19.32
C MET A 231 8.64 23.48 19.22
N TYR A 232 7.42 23.64 19.72
CA TYR A 232 6.70 24.92 19.75
C TYR A 232 6.04 25.16 21.12
N PRO A 233 6.85 25.39 22.16
CA PRO A 233 6.31 25.57 23.51
C PRO A 233 5.38 26.76 23.69
N ASP A 234 5.41 27.70 22.75
CA ASP A 234 4.60 28.93 22.82
C ASP A 234 3.23 28.83 22.12
N SER A 235 2.91 27.70 21.51
CA SER A 235 1.58 27.47 20.94
C SER A 235 0.56 27.08 22.02
N VAL A 236 0.55 27.83 23.10
CA VAL A 236 -0.23 27.56 24.34
C VAL A 236 -1.72 27.83 24.18
N ASN A 237 -2.25 27.98 23.03
CA ASN A 237 -3.69 27.99 22.85
C ASN A 237 -4.20 26.61 22.42
N ASN A 238 -4.34 25.87 23.36
CA ASN A 238 -4.96 24.60 23.75
C ASN A 238 -6.10 24.04 22.90
N HIS A 239 -6.36 24.45 21.70
CA HIS A 239 -7.37 23.83 20.87
C HIS A 239 -6.88 23.72 19.44
N LEU A 240 -6.51 22.51 19.04
CA LEU A 240 -6.49 22.05 17.65
C LEU A 240 -5.24 22.33 16.80
N ILE A 241 -4.10 22.67 17.37
CA ILE A 241 -2.86 22.69 16.61
C ILE A 241 -1.90 21.66 17.20
N SER A 242 -2.36 20.44 17.23
CA SER A 242 -1.47 19.41 17.73
C SER A 242 -0.49 18.92 16.68
N GLU A 243 -0.74 19.13 15.39
CA GLU A 243 0.08 18.51 14.37
C GLU A 243 0.18 19.40 13.13
N LYS A 244 1.29 20.11 12.99
CA LYS A 244 1.68 20.61 11.68
C LYS A 244 2.43 19.52 10.94
N ALA A 245 1.77 18.88 9.98
CA ALA A 245 2.46 18.02 9.05
C ALA A 245 3.26 18.90 8.07
N VAL A 246 4.58 18.83 8.13
CA VAL A 246 5.46 19.45 7.14
C VAL A 246 5.85 18.38 6.13
N LEU A 247 5.42 18.56 4.88
CA LEU A 247 5.86 17.75 3.78
C LEU A 247 7.31 18.06 3.43
N LYS A 248 8.20 17.14 3.68
CA LYS A 248 9.60 17.21 3.28
C LYS A 248 9.83 16.36 2.04
N ILE A 249 10.35 16.98 0.99
CA ILE A 249 10.76 16.25 -0.23
C ILE A 249 12.28 16.12 -0.18
N GLN A 250 12.77 14.88 -0.16
CA GLN A 250 14.18 14.57 -0.25
C GLN A 250 14.49 14.00 -1.62
N SER A 251 15.40 14.64 -2.36
CA SER A 251 15.89 14.11 -3.62
C SER A 251 16.67 12.81 -3.37
N VAL A 252 16.37 11.79 -4.15
CA VAL A 252 17.17 10.55 -4.22
C VAL A 252 18.07 10.73 -5.44
N ASN A 253 19.33 11.09 -5.20
CA ASN A 253 20.34 11.27 -6.25
C ASN A 253 21.01 9.94 -6.60
#